data_f4ef14537c636d2b2ecf65221f9b3ea6
#
_entry.id   f4ef14537c636d2b2ecf65221f9b3ea6
#
_cell.length_a   1.000
_cell.length_b   1.000
_cell.length_c   1.000
_cell.angle_alpha   90.00
_cell.angle_beta   90.00
_cell.angle_gamma   90.00
#
_symmetry.space_group_name_H-M   'P 1'
#
loop_
_entity.id
_entity.type
_entity.pdbx_description
1 polymer ?
#
loop_
_entity_poly.entity_id
_entity_poly.type
_entity_poly.pdbx_seq_one_letter_code
_entity_poly.pdbx_strand_id
1 'polypeptide(L)'
;MQVYGWCLKSHKKKIERYERKFKNTEIGEIPKDWEVTPIGKVCNVRRGVRVTKEQLTDEGRYPVYQSTNYPMGYFNNYNADANTPFVIVGGSAGQIGLSKERYWAADDCVFFSCHNIYKEYLYYVLLLNQSNILHNVRTGTIPRLDRTSLSDILVYISSNLAEQQAIATILTKMDNEITALEAKRAKYEAIKQGMMQQLLTGKIRLIG
;
A
#
# COMPACT_ATOMS: atom_id res chain seq x y z
N MET A 1 -19.03 -12.47 10.84
CA MET A 1 -19.21 -11.01 10.97
C MET A 1 -19.15 -10.54 12.43
N GLN A 2 -18.28 -11.08 13.27
CA GLN A 2 -18.18 -10.75 14.72
C GLN A 2 -16.75 -10.44 15.21
N VAL A 3 -15.73 -10.45 14.36
CA VAL A 3 -14.32 -10.28 14.76
C VAL A 3 -13.89 -8.81 14.84
N TYR A 4 -14.61 -7.90 14.19
CA TYR A 4 -14.29 -6.46 14.20
C TYR A 4 -14.72 -5.71 15.47
N GLY A 5 -15.57 -6.31 16.31
CA GLY A 5 -16.10 -5.65 17.52
C GLY A 5 -15.10 -5.56 18.69
N TRP A 6 -14.10 -6.43 18.75
CA TRP A 6 -13.22 -6.54 19.92
C TRP A 6 -12.00 -5.61 19.85
N CYS A 7 -11.44 -5.43 18.68
CA CYS A 7 -10.30 -4.53 18.47
C CYS A 7 -10.69 -3.06 18.70
N LEU A 8 -11.92 -2.67 18.35
CA LEU A 8 -12.42 -1.32 18.56
C LEU A 8 -12.71 -0.98 20.05
N LYS A 9 -12.92 -1.97 20.91
CA LYS A 9 -13.23 -1.73 22.34
C LYS A 9 -12.01 -1.37 23.18
N SER A 10 -10.82 -1.90 22.88
CA SER A 10 -9.60 -1.60 23.65
C SER A 10 -9.00 -0.23 23.32
N HIS A 11 -9.19 0.26 22.10
CA HIS A 11 -8.73 1.60 21.66
C HIS A 11 -9.78 2.70 21.87
N LYS A 12 -11.03 2.35 22.19
CA LYS A 12 -12.13 3.32 22.44
C LYS A 12 -11.90 4.27 23.62
N LYS A 13 -10.97 4.00 24.51
CA LYS A 13 -10.74 4.81 25.72
C LYS A 13 -9.91 6.09 25.49
N LYS A 14 -9.40 6.33 24.27
CA LYS A 14 -8.54 7.49 23.98
C LYS A 14 -8.91 8.30 22.75
N ILE A 15 -9.96 7.93 22.03
CA ILE A 15 -10.52 8.78 20.98
C ILE A 15 -11.64 9.57 21.63
N GLU A 16 -11.32 10.77 22.13
CA GLU A 16 -12.36 11.76 22.43
C GLU A 16 -13.21 11.90 21.16
N ARG A 17 -14.46 11.50 21.25
CA ARG A 17 -15.45 11.78 20.22
C ARG A 17 -15.68 13.28 20.24
N TYR A 18 -14.86 14.02 19.48
CA TYR A 18 -15.31 15.32 19.02
C TYR A 18 -16.61 15.06 18.26
N GLU A 19 -17.68 15.81 18.57
CA GLU A 19 -18.89 15.85 17.77
C GLU A 19 -18.52 16.43 16.40
N ARG A 20 -17.96 15.60 15.54
CA ARG A 20 -17.59 15.98 14.18
C ARG A 20 -18.87 16.20 13.41
N LYS A 21 -19.10 17.42 12.99
CA LYS A 21 -20.17 17.73 12.04
C LYS A 21 -19.74 17.13 10.70
N PHE A 22 -20.59 16.28 10.14
CA PHE A 22 -20.38 15.66 8.83
C PHE A 22 -21.06 16.48 7.74
N LYS A 23 -20.59 16.31 6.51
CA LYS A 23 -21.22 16.83 5.29
C LYS A 23 -21.34 15.70 4.26
N ASN A 24 -22.43 15.72 3.50
CA ASN A 24 -22.62 14.81 2.38
C ASN A 24 -21.83 15.30 1.16
N THR A 25 -21.20 14.38 0.44
CA THR A 25 -20.45 14.64 -0.78
C THR A 25 -20.82 13.61 -1.86
N GLU A 26 -20.35 13.84 -3.10
CA GLU A 26 -20.60 12.93 -4.23
C GLU A 26 -20.13 11.49 -3.99
N ILE A 27 -19.13 11.31 -3.11
CA ILE A 27 -18.51 10.02 -2.84
C ILE A 27 -18.76 9.53 -1.39
N GLY A 28 -19.70 10.18 -0.65
CA GLY A 28 -20.14 9.77 0.67
C GLY A 28 -20.11 10.85 1.74
N GLU A 29 -20.38 10.47 2.98
CA GLU A 29 -20.38 11.35 4.13
C GLU A 29 -18.99 11.48 4.74
N ILE A 30 -18.49 12.71 4.88
CA ILE A 30 -17.16 13.02 5.42
C ILE A 30 -17.22 14.08 6.52
N PRO A 31 -16.22 14.20 7.41
CA PRO A 31 -16.09 15.31 8.33
C PRO A 31 -16.12 16.65 7.58
N LYS A 32 -16.70 17.71 8.18
CA LYS A 32 -16.85 19.01 7.52
C LYS A 32 -15.54 19.67 7.14
N ASP A 33 -14.51 19.40 7.91
CA ASP A 33 -13.13 19.89 7.73
C ASP A 33 -12.29 19.09 6.73
N TRP A 34 -12.84 17.98 6.21
CA TRP A 34 -12.21 17.21 5.14
C TRP A 34 -12.67 17.70 3.78
N GLU A 35 -11.85 17.49 2.75
CA GLU A 35 -12.12 17.88 1.38
C GLU A 35 -12.20 16.69 0.45
N VAL A 36 -13.05 16.79 -0.57
CA VAL A 36 -13.06 15.90 -1.74
C VAL A 36 -12.30 16.61 -2.83
N THR A 37 -11.25 15.97 -3.32
CA THR A 37 -10.38 16.59 -4.33
C THR A 37 -9.78 15.52 -5.25
N PRO A 38 -9.54 15.82 -6.55
CA PRO A 38 -8.75 14.94 -7.40
C PRO A 38 -7.31 14.80 -6.89
N ILE A 39 -6.75 13.59 -7.01
CA ILE A 39 -5.35 13.32 -6.62
C ILE A 39 -4.38 14.30 -7.29
N GLY A 40 -4.60 14.61 -8.56
CA GLY A 40 -3.76 15.53 -9.33
C GLY A 40 -3.70 16.97 -8.82
N LYS A 41 -4.64 17.39 -7.94
CA LYS A 41 -4.59 18.70 -7.29
C LYS A 41 -3.67 18.74 -6.07
N VAL A 42 -3.48 17.60 -5.40
CA VAL A 42 -2.69 17.52 -4.16
C VAL A 42 -1.31 16.90 -4.36
N CYS A 43 -1.13 16.16 -5.46
CA CYS A 43 0.11 15.49 -5.81
C CYS A 43 0.37 15.56 -7.31
N ASN A 44 1.63 15.73 -7.69
CA ASN A 44 2.06 15.55 -9.06
C ASN A 44 2.31 14.07 -9.34
N VAL A 45 1.56 13.47 -10.27
CA VAL A 45 1.75 12.11 -10.73
C VAL A 45 2.92 12.07 -11.70
N ARG A 46 4.05 11.52 -11.26
CA ARG A 46 5.29 11.44 -12.04
C ARG A 46 5.46 10.05 -12.64
N ARG A 47 5.79 10.00 -13.92
CA ARG A 47 6.18 8.76 -14.58
C ARG A 47 7.59 8.38 -14.18
N GLY A 48 7.83 7.09 -13.95
CA GLY A 48 9.16 6.55 -13.80
C GLY A 48 9.99 6.60 -15.10
N VAL A 49 11.24 6.29 -14.97
CA VAL A 49 12.22 6.37 -16.08
C VAL A 49 12.69 4.96 -16.40
N ARG A 50 12.63 4.60 -17.67
CA ARG A 50 13.04 3.28 -18.16
C ARG A 50 14.45 2.92 -17.71
N VAL A 51 14.62 1.72 -17.24
CA VAL A 51 15.90 1.07 -16.95
C VAL A 51 15.94 -0.25 -17.72
N THR A 52 17.09 -0.58 -18.31
CA THR A 52 17.27 -1.85 -19.03
C THR A 52 17.73 -2.94 -18.08
N LYS A 53 17.54 -4.20 -18.46
CA LYS A 53 17.94 -5.33 -17.61
C LYS A 53 19.46 -5.37 -17.38
N GLU A 54 20.25 -4.91 -18.36
CA GLU A 54 21.70 -4.85 -18.29
C GLU A 54 22.20 -3.80 -17.29
N GLN A 55 21.36 -2.83 -16.93
CA GLN A 55 21.65 -1.81 -15.92
C GLN A 55 21.30 -2.26 -14.50
N LEU A 56 20.53 -3.34 -14.38
CA LEU A 56 20.16 -3.90 -13.07
C LEU A 56 21.30 -4.79 -12.55
N THR A 57 21.48 -4.75 -11.25
CA THR A 57 22.43 -5.62 -10.54
C THR A 57 21.75 -6.20 -9.32
N ASP A 58 22.19 -7.38 -8.87
CA ASP A 58 21.70 -7.98 -7.61
C ASP A 58 22.30 -7.27 -6.38
N GLU A 59 23.40 -6.53 -6.56
CA GLU A 59 24.14 -5.79 -5.53
C GLU A 59 23.84 -4.29 -5.54
N GLY A 60 22.86 -3.84 -6.35
CA GLY A 60 22.46 -2.44 -6.43
C GLY A 60 21.86 -1.94 -5.10
N ARG A 61 21.99 -0.63 -4.84
CA ARG A 61 21.58 -0.03 -3.56
C ARG A 61 20.07 0.17 -3.42
N TYR A 62 19.36 0.39 -4.52
CA TYR A 62 17.95 0.79 -4.51
C TYR A 62 17.09 -0.18 -5.31
N PRO A 63 15.95 -0.64 -4.78
CA PRO A 63 15.05 -1.52 -5.51
C PRO A 63 14.43 -0.80 -6.72
N VAL A 64 14.18 -1.55 -7.77
CA VAL A 64 13.55 -1.08 -9.00
C VAL A 64 12.16 -1.69 -9.14
N TYR A 65 11.15 -0.84 -9.27
CA TYR A 65 9.75 -1.26 -9.50
C TYR A 65 9.33 -0.89 -10.92
N GLN A 66 8.72 -1.85 -11.63
CA GLN A 66 8.25 -1.65 -13.00
C GLN A 66 6.83 -2.15 -13.20
N SER A 67 6.64 -3.43 -13.42
CA SER A 67 5.36 -4.03 -13.84
C SER A 67 4.61 -4.73 -12.70
N THR A 68 5.19 -4.76 -11.51
CA THR A 68 4.64 -5.33 -10.28
C THR A 68 5.04 -4.48 -9.08
N ASN A 69 4.38 -4.69 -7.94
CA ASN A 69 4.76 -4.05 -6.67
C ASN A 69 5.90 -4.79 -5.93
N TYR A 70 6.54 -5.77 -6.58
CA TYR A 70 7.76 -6.41 -6.12
C TYR A 70 8.96 -5.87 -6.92
N PRO A 71 10.14 -5.73 -6.30
CA PRO A 71 11.35 -5.32 -7.01
C PRO A 71 11.70 -6.30 -8.13
N MET A 72 12.02 -5.78 -9.30
CA MET A 72 12.54 -6.57 -10.42
C MET A 72 14.06 -6.74 -10.42
N GLY A 73 14.75 -6.06 -9.54
CA GLY A 73 16.20 -5.99 -9.38
C GLY A 73 16.59 -4.73 -8.64
N TYR A 74 17.87 -4.41 -8.63
CA TYR A 74 18.42 -3.24 -7.93
C TYR A 74 19.20 -2.33 -8.86
N PHE A 75 19.27 -1.05 -8.49
CA PHE A 75 19.99 -0.03 -9.25
C PHE A 75 20.76 0.91 -8.31
N ASN A 76 21.82 1.55 -8.79
CA ASN A 76 22.65 2.43 -7.95
C ASN A 76 22.12 3.87 -7.85
N ASN A 77 21.07 4.19 -8.60
CA ASN A 77 20.39 5.48 -8.53
C ASN A 77 18.93 5.31 -8.08
N TYR A 78 18.33 6.40 -7.60
CA TYR A 78 16.93 6.47 -7.26
C TYR A 78 16.28 7.70 -7.90
N ASN A 79 14.97 7.64 -8.18
CA ASN A 79 14.16 8.76 -8.65
C ASN A 79 12.95 9.02 -7.76
N ALA A 80 12.76 8.20 -6.73
CA ALA A 80 11.73 8.37 -5.72
C ALA A 80 12.29 8.18 -4.31
N ASP A 81 11.87 9.05 -3.39
CA ASP A 81 12.27 8.97 -1.98
C ASP A 81 11.56 7.82 -1.25
N ALA A 82 12.13 7.45 -0.09
CA ALA A 82 11.50 6.52 0.83
C ALA A 82 10.08 6.95 1.21
N ASN A 83 9.23 5.96 1.49
CA ASN A 83 7.82 6.11 1.86
C ASN A 83 6.97 6.87 0.83
N THR A 84 7.47 7.02 -0.40
CA THR A 84 6.66 7.57 -1.50
C THR A 84 5.84 6.44 -2.11
N PRO A 85 4.49 6.53 -2.10
CA PRO A 85 3.66 5.52 -2.73
C PRO A 85 3.82 5.55 -4.25
N PHE A 86 3.59 4.40 -4.87
CA PHE A 86 3.60 4.27 -6.33
C PHE A 86 2.44 3.40 -6.81
N VAL A 87 2.10 3.53 -8.08
CA VAL A 87 1.08 2.71 -8.75
C VAL A 87 1.68 2.14 -10.02
N ILE A 88 1.45 0.86 -10.25
CA ILE A 88 1.84 0.19 -11.50
C ILE A 88 0.81 0.56 -12.57
N VAL A 89 1.29 1.03 -13.72
CA VAL A 89 0.43 1.46 -14.84
C VAL A 89 0.53 0.55 -16.06
N GLY A 90 1.46 -0.40 -16.06
CA GLY A 90 1.61 -1.42 -17.10
C GLY A 90 1.96 -2.79 -16.51
N GLY A 91 1.39 -3.85 -17.05
CA GLY A 91 1.53 -5.20 -16.49
C GLY A 91 0.50 -5.45 -15.39
N SER A 92 0.88 -5.52 -14.14
CA SER A 92 -0.06 -5.59 -13.00
C SER A 92 -0.68 -4.22 -12.71
N ALA A 93 -1.26 -3.59 -13.75
CA ALA A 93 -1.79 -2.24 -13.68
C ALA A 93 -2.82 -2.08 -12.56
N GLY A 94 -2.74 -0.96 -11.83
CA GLY A 94 -3.58 -0.65 -10.68
C GLY A 94 -3.04 -1.19 -9.35
N GLN A 95 -1.98 -1.99 -9.33
CA GLN A 95 -1.33 -2.35 -8.08
C GLN A 95 -0.66 -1.14 -7.44
N ILE A 96 -0.88 -0.99 -6.14
CA ILE A 96 -0.33 0.07 -5.32
C ILE A 96 0.81 -0.51 -4.49
N GLY A 97 1.92 0.22 -4.40
CA GLY A 97 3.07 -0.15 -3.60
C GLY A 97 3.58 1.00 -2.75
N LEU A 98 4.32 0.63 -1.71
CA LEU A 98 5.05 1.56 -0.83
C LEU A 98 6.43 0.96 -0.54
N SER A 99 7.49 1.67 -0.89
CA SER A 99 8.85 1.29 -0.52
C SER A 99 9.28 2.02 0.76
N LYS A 100 9.80 1.28 1.73
CA LYS A 100 10.36 1.85 2.97
C LYS A 100 11.70 2.55 2.75
N GLU A 101 12.32 2.30 1.63
CA GLU A 101 13.59 2.90 1.21
C GLU A 101 13.45 3.66 -0.11
N ARG A 102 14.44 4.47 -0.44
CA ARG A 102 14.52 5.11 -1.76
C ARG A 102 14.51 4.04 -2.85
N TYR A 103 13.91 4.35 -4.00
CA TYR A 103 13.76 3.38 -5.06
C TYR A 103 13.82 4.02 -6.44
N TRP A 104 13.94 3.19 -7.45
CA TRP A 104 13.81 3.59 -8.85
C TRP A 104 12.44 3.12 -9.37
N ALA A 105 11.60 4.07 -9.75
CA ALA A 105 10.39 3.81 -10.51
C ALA A 105 10.76 3.74 -11.99
N ALA A 106 10.48 2.60 -12.64
CA ALA A 106 10.67 2.43 -14.08
C ALA A 106 9.44 2.89 -14.88
N ASP A 107 9.45 2.74 -16.19
CA ASP A 107 8.49 3.38 -17.10
C ASP A 107 7.02 2.93 -16.96
N ASP A 108 6.76 1.72 -16.47
CA ASP A 108 5.42 1.21 -16.15
C ASP A 108 5.03 1.43 -14.67
N CYS A 109 5.78 2.23 -13.94
CA CYS A 109 5.52 2.64 -12.58
C CYS A 109 5.36 4.17 -12.51
N VAL A 110 4.36 4.65 -11.81
CA VAL A 110 4.19 6.08 -11.49
C VAL A 110 4.29 6.29 -10.00
N PHE A 111 4.83 7.42 -9.57
CA PHE A 111 4.96 7.81 -8.18
C PHE A 111 4.49 9.23 -7.95
N PHE A 112 4.27 9.60 -6.69
CA PHE A 112 3.61 10.84 -6.33
C PHE A 112 4.59 11.82 -5.68
N SER A 113 4.75 13.00 -6.28
CA SER A 113 5.46 14.13 -5.68
C SER A 113 4.44 15.06 -5.03
N CYS A 114 4.33 15.00 -3.70
CA CYS A 114 3.30 15.70 -2.95
C CYS A 114 3.91 16.83 -2.12
N HIS A 115 3.17 17.95 -1.95
CA HIS A 115 3.64 19.09 -1.20
C HIS A 115 2.94 19.24 0.16
N ASN A 116 1.64 18.94 0.23
CA ASN A 116 0.81 19.18 1.42
C ASN A 116 0.04 17.93 1.87
N ILE A 117 0.59 16.75 1.62
CA ILE A 117 0.00 15.49 2.05
C ILE A 117 1.09 14.58 2.60
N TYR A 118 0.79 13.91 3.71
CA TYR A 118 1.68 12.93 4.30
C TYR A 118 1.77 11.69 3.40
N LYS A 119 2.97 11.24 3.04
CA LYS A 119 3.18 10.21 2.00
C LYS A 119 2.51 8.88 2.35
N GLU A 120 2.69 8.42 3.59
CA GLU A 120 2.09 7.17 4.07
C GLU A 120 0.57 7.28 4.18
N TYR A 121 0.02 8.47 4.49
CA TYR A 121 -1.42 8.70 4.43
C TYR A 121 -1.94 8.56 3.00
N LEU A 122 -1.25 9.16 2.02
CA LEU A 122 -1.61 9.00 0.61
C LEU A 122 -1.62 7.54 0.17
N TYR A 123 -0.68 6.72 0.65
CA TYR A 123 -0.68 5.28 0.37
C TYR A 123 -2.00 4.63 0.78
N TYR A 124 -2.49 4.90 1.99
CA TYR A 124 -3.77 4.36 2.48
C TYR A 124 -4.98 4.93 1.75
N VAL A 125 -4.91 6.21 1.36
CA VAL A 125 -5.95 6.83 0.52
C VAL A 125 -6.03 6.13 -0.85
N LEU A 126 -4.90 5.82 -1.47
CA LEU A 126 -4.84 5.05 -2.71
C LEU A 126 -5.40 3.63 -2.53
N LEU A 127 -5.02 2.92 -1.45
CA LEU A 127 -5.55 1.59 -1.13
C LEU A 127 -7.07 1.60 -0.95
N LEU A 128 -7.62 2.60 -0.26
CA LEU A 128 -9.07 2.77 -0.10
C LEU A 128 -9.75 2.93 -1.47
N ASN A 129 -9.08 3.58 -2.42
CA ASN A 129 -9.58 3.81 -3.77
C ASN A 129 -9.15 2.73 -4.79
N GLN A 130 -8.58 1.61 -4.33
CA GLN A 130 -8.09 0.52 -5.19
C GLN A 130 -9.12 0.06 -6.22
N SER A 131 -10.40 -0.08 -5.83
CA SER A 131 -11.48 -0.50 -6.74
C SER A 131 -11.69 0.51 -7.87
N ASN A 132 -11.67 1.81 -7.56
CA ASN A 132 -11.81 2.87 -8.56
C ASN A 132 -10.59 2.91 -9.50
N ILE A 133 -9.39 2.69 -8.98
CA ILE A 133 -8.16 2.60 -9.77
C ILE A 133 -8.26 1.42 -10.74
N LEU A 134 -8.65 0.25 -10.25
CA LEU A 134 -8.79 -0.96 -11.07
C LEU A 134 -9.88 -0.82 -12.14
N HIS A 135 -10.97 -0.10 -11.85
CA HIS A 135 -12.03 0.16 -12.83
C HIS A 135 -11.53 0.97 -14.04
N ASN A 136 -10.52 1.82 -13.85
CA ASN A 136 -9.89 2.61 -14.91
C ASN A 136 -8.79 1.86 -15.67
N VAL A 137 -8.49 0.61 -15.32
CA VAL A 137 -7.50 -0.21 -16.03
C VAL A 137 -8.14 -0.71 -17.33
N ARG A 138 -7.52 -0.36 -18.45
CA ARG A 138 -7.91 -0.91 -19.76
C ARG A 138 -7.38 -2.33 -19.87
N THR A 139 -8.31 -3.27 -20.10
CA THR A 139 -7.98 -4.68 -20.32
C THR A 139 -7.57 -4.89 -21.78
N GLY A 140 -6.49 -5.62 -22.01
CA GLY A 140 -5.95 -5.95 -23.31
C GLY A 140 -4.85 -7.00 -23.15
N THR A 141 -4.03 -7.22 -24.17
CA THR A 141 -2.88 -8.15 -24.09
C THR A 141 -1.94 -7.77 -22.92
N ILE A 142 -1.76 -6.48 -22.69
CA ILE A 142 -1.06 -5.96 -21.52
C ILE A 142 -2.00 -4.95 -20.86
N PRO A 143 -2.49 -5.19 -19.64
CA PRO A 143 -3.31 -4.24 -18.92
C PRO A 143 -2.58 -2.89 -18.73
N ARG A 144 -3.29 -1.79 -18.92
CA ARG A 144 -2.73 -0.44 -18.79
C ARG A 144 -3.68 0.50 -18.07
N LEU A 145 -3.10 1.35 -17.22
CA LEU A 145 -3.79 2.44 -16.54
C LEU A 145 -3.29 3.78 -17.10
N ASP A 146 -4.22 4.64 -17.46
CA ASP A 146 -3.87 6.00 -17.89
C ASP A 146 -3.55 6.88 -16.68
N ARG A 147 -2.48 7.67 -16.78
CA ARG A 147 -2.08 8.60 -15.71
C ARG A 147 -3.07 9.73 -15.49
N THR A 148 -3.74 10.19 -16.54
CA THR A 148 -4.78 11.21 -16.42
C THR A 148 -5.94 10.67 -15.60
N SER A 149 -6.42 9.46 -15.91
CA SER A 149 -7.46 8.80 -15.12
C SER A 149 -7.07 8.66 -13.65
N LEU A 150 -5.79 8.36 -13.35
CA LEU A 150 -5.31 8.29 -11.97
C LEU A 150 -5.32 9.67 -11.28
N SER A 151 -4.97 10.73 -12.00
CA SER A 151 -4.98 12.10 -11.47
C SER A 151 -6.39 12.61 -11.18
N ASP A 152 -7.40 12.13 -11.93
CA ASP A 152 -8.80 12.57 -11.82
C ASP A 152 -9.58 11.83 -10.73
N ILE A 153 -9.00 10.79 -10.10
CA ILE A 153 -9.66 10.05 -9.02
C ILE A 153 -9.92 10.99 -7.84
N LEU A 154 -11.18 11.07 -7.43
CA LEU A 154 -11.61 11.82 -6.26
C LEU A 154 -11.25 11.07 -4.99
N VAL A 155 -10.65 11.77 -4.04
CA VAL A 155 -10.22 11.23 -2.76
C VAL A 155 -10.66 12.14 -1.62
N TYR A 156 -10.81 11.53 -0.44
CA TYR A 156 -11.05 12.26 0.81
C TYR A 156 -9.72 12.62 1.44
N ILE A 157 -9.53 13.89 1.78
CA ILE A 157 -8.30 14.36 2.39
C ILE A 157 -8.63 15.25 3.58
N SER A 158 -8.04 14.93 4.74
CA SER A 158 -7.98 15.87 5.85
C SER A 158 -7.05 17.03 5.49
N SER A 159 -7.47 18.25 5.75
CA SER A 159 -6.61 19.45 5.62
C SER A 159 -5.52 19.51 6.71
N ASN A 160 -5.65 18.72 7.77
CA ASN A 160 -4.72 18.73 8.90
C ASN A 160 -3.64 17.65 8.75
N LEU A 161 -2.39 18.06 8.50
CA LEU A 161 -1.25 17.16 8.36
C LEU A 161 -0.99 16.30 9.62
N ALA A 162 -1.25 16.83 10.82
CA ALA A 162 -1.09 16.05 12.05
C ALA A 162 -2.14 14.93 12.14
N GLU A 163 -3.37 15.16 11.67
CA GLU A 163 -4.40 14.14 11.57
C GLU A 163 -4.03 13.08 10.51
N GLN A 164 -3.54 13.49 9.34
CA GLN A 164 -3.05 12.59 8.30
C GLN A 164 -1.95 11.67 8.85
N GLN A 165 -0.97 12.23 9.57
CA GLN A 165 0.11 11.48 10.19
C GLN A 165 -0.38 10.51 11.26
N ALA A 166 -1.34 10.93 12.08
CA ALA A 166 -1.92 10.08 13.12
C ALA A 166 -2.67 8.88 12.49
N ILE A 167 -3.47 9.11 11.45
CA ILE A 167 -4.17 8.05 10.71
C ILE A 167 -3.16 7.07 10.10
N ALA A 168 -2.16 7.58 9.36
CA ALA A 168 -1.14 6.74 8.75
C ALA A 168 -0.37 5.92 9.79
N THR A 169 -0.04 6.51 10.94
CA THR A 169 0.66 5.81 12.04
C THR A 169 -0.17 4.65 12.59
N ILE A 170 -1.48 4.83 12.77
CA ILE A 170 -2.37 3.77 13.25
C ILE A 170 -2.43 2.63 12.22
N LEU A 171 -2.66 2.95 10.96
CA LEU A 171 -2.78 1.95 9.89
C LEU A 171 -1.47 1.19 9.68
N THR A 172 -0.32 1.89 9.68
CA THR A 172 1.00 1.25 9.57
C THR A 172 1.29 0.30 10.75
N LYS A 173 0.85 0.64 11.96
CA LYS A 173 0.96 -0.28 13.11
C LYS A 173 0.14 -1.54 12.91
N MET A 174 -1.08 -1.40 12.38
CA MET A 174 -1.94 -2.55 12.07
C MET A 174 -1.32 -3.44 11.00
N ASP A 175 -0.77 -2.87 9.91
CA ASP A 175 -0.08 -3.63 8.87
C ASP A 175 1.15 -4.39 9.40
N ASN A 176 1.93 -3.75 10.27
CA ASN A 176 3.08 -4.41 10.92
C ASN A 176 2.64 -5.57 11.82
N GLU A 177 1.54 -5.43 12.55
CA GLU A 177 0.98 -6.51 13.37
C GLU A 177 0.46 -7.66 12.51
N ILE A 178 -0.26 -7.36 11.42
CA ILE A 178 -0.72 -8.36 10.45
C ILE A 178 0.48 -9.13 9.89
N THR A 179 1.52 -8.44 9.44
CA THR A 179 2.74 -9.06 8.90
C THR A 179 3.42 -9.97 9.93
N ALA A 180 3.50 -9.54 11.19
CA ALA A 180 4.07 -10.35 12.27
C ALA A 180 3.23 -11.61 12.56
N LEU A 181 1.91 -11.50 12.52
CA LEU A 181 0.99 -12.63 12.71
C LEU A 181 1.06 -13.62 11.54
N GLU A 182 1.18 -13.14 10.30
CA GLU A 182 1.37 -13.97 9.12
C GLU A 182 2.69 -14.75 9.17
N ALA A 183 3.79 -14.09 9.55
CA ALA A 183 5.08 -14.75 9.75
C ALA A 183 5.01 -15.83 10.86
N LYS A 184 4.31 -15.52 11.96
CA LYS A 184 4.08 -16.48 13.05
C LYS A 184 3.24 -17.67 12.56
N ARG A 185 2.19 -17.43 11.81
CA ARG A 185 1.34 -18.46 11.19
C ARG A 185 2.17 -19.37 10.29
N ALA A 186 2.95 -18.80 9.37
CA ALA A 186 3.80 -19.56 8.45
C ALA A 186 4.79 -20.46 9.21
N LYS A 187 5.40 -19.95 10.31
CA LYS A 187 6.26 -20.77 11.18
C LYS A 187 5.53 -21.96 11.78
N TYR A 188 4.32 -21.78 12.31
CA TYR A 188 3.56 -22.88 12.90
C TYR A 188 3.06 -23.89 11.85
N GLU A 189 2.72 -23.43 10.65
CA GLU A 189 2.38 -24.29 9.51
C GLU A 189 3.58 -25.18 9.13
N ALA A 190 4.79 -24.64 9.06
CA ALA A 190 6.01 -25.40 8.80
C ALA A 190 6.31 -26.41 9.92
N ILE A 191 6.17 -26.03 11.20
CA ILE A 191 6.33 -26.95 12.34
C ILE A 191 5.32 -28.10 12.27
N LYS A 192 4.03 -27.77 12.03
CA LYS A 192 2.98 -28.80 11.87
C LYS A 192 3.32 -29.76 10.76
N GLN A 193 3.76 -29.28 9.61
CA GLN A 193 4.13 -30.13 8.47
C GLN A 193 5.30 -31.07 8.82
N GLY A 194 6.33 -30.53 9.49
CA GLY A 194 7.46 -31.35 9.96
C GLY A 194 7.04 -32.43 10.98
N MET A 195 6.18 -32.07 11.94
CA MET A 195 5.65 -33.03 12.92
C MET A 195 4.78 -34.09 12.26
N MET A 196 3.94 -33.76 11.30
CA MET A 196 3.15 -34.72 10.53
C MET A 196 4.06 -35.74 9.83
N GLN A 197 5.15 -35.32 9.21
CA GLN A 197 6.11 -36.22 8.56
C GLN A 197 6.79 -37.17 9.57
N GLN A 198 7.03 -36.75 10.79
CA GLN A 198 7.68 -37.55 11.79
C GLN A 198 6.72 -38.52 12.51
N LEU A 199 5.54 -38.01 12.88
CA LEU A 199 4.56 -38.77 13.65
C LEU A 199 3.77 -39.76 12.78
N LEU A 200 3.31 -39.35 11.61
CA LEU A 200 2.49 -40.19 10.72
C LEU A 200 3.31 -41.25 9.96
N THR A 201 4.61 -41.05 9.85
CA THR A 201 5.52 -42.06 9.29
C THR A 201 6.12 -42.99 10.36
N GLY A 202 5.79 -42.80 11.63
CA GLY A 202 6.29 -43.63 12.75
C GLY A 202 7.77 -43.39 13.08
N LYS A 203 8.42 -42.35 12.54
CA LYS A 203 9.81 -42.00 12.90
C LYS A 203 9.93 -41.60 14.36
N ILE A 204 8.90 -40.94 14.88
CA ILE A 204 8.73 -40.65 16.31
C ILE A 204 7.46 -41.37 16.75
N ARG A 205 7.56 -42.19 17.83
CA ARG A 205 6.42 -42.86 18.44
C ARG A 205 6.09 -42.23 19.77
N LEU A 206 4.81 -41.96 20.00
CA LEU A 206 4.31 -41.34 21.24
C LEU A 206 4.06 -42.39 22.35
N ILE A 207 3.94 -43.67 21.95
CA ILE A 207 3.75 -44.81 22.82
C ILE A 207 4.82 -45.86 22.47
N GLY A 208 5.51 -46.35 23.49
CA GLY A 208 6.50 -47.43 23.38
C GLY A 208 5.84 -48.78 23.45
#